data_41f50bda95040fe3836d2b44be7cb575
#
_entry.id   41f50bda95040fe3836d2b44be7cb575
#
_cell.length_a   1.000
_cell.length_b   1.000
_cell.length_c   1.000
_cell.angle_alpha   90.00
_cell.angle_beta   90.00
_cell.angle_gamma   90.00
#
_symmetry.space_group_name_H-M   'P 1'
#
loop_
_entity.id
_entity.type
_entity.pdbx_description
1 polymer ?
#
loop_
_entity_poly.entity_id
_entity_poly.type
_entity_poly.pdbx_seq_one_letter_code
_entity_poly.pdbx_strand_id
1 'polypeptide(L)'
;MIADNLQKIKQEIQDSCALVHRDPKEVTLVAVTKSVESAQAEELVRAGVMNCAENRVDKLLEKKQDLFDFPEIKWHLIGNLQRRKVKLIVNEIDYFHALDSLRLAEEIQKRLEKELSCFIEVNVSGEESKHGISPDELLPFVESLAACTKIKVVGLMTMAPKEASDEQIHKVFGTLKELRDLVQAKGYAHAPCSELSMGMSQDFQIAIEEGATFILSLIHI
;
A
#
# COMPACT_ATOMS: atom_id res chain seq x y z
N MET A 1 9.90 -23.42 5.36
CA MET A 1 10.12 -22.52 4.20
C MET A 1 9.43 -21.18 4.39
N ILE A 2 8.07 -21.08 4.42
CA ILE A 2 7.38 -19.79 4.65
C ILE A 2 7.72 -19.16 6.00
N ALA A 3 7.70 -19.96 7.08
CA ALA A 3 8.05 -19.48 8.43
C ALA A 3 9.51 -18.95 8.51
N ASP A 4 10.45 -19.61 7.85
CA ASP A 4 11.86 -19.18 7.84
C ASP A 4 12.03 -17.88 7.06
N ASN A 5 11.37 -17.76 5.90
CA ASN A 5 11.37 -16.52 5.12
C ASN A 5 10.75 -15.36 5.90
N LEU A 6 9.62 -15.61 6.57
CA LEU A 6 8.98 -14.61 7.41
C LEU A 6 9.89 -14.15 8.55
N GLN A 7 10.58 -15.09 9.21
CA GLN A 7 11.54 -14.78 10.29
C GLN A 7 12.69 -13.90 9.75
N LYS A 8 13.23 -14.25 8.58
CA LYS A 8 14.27 -13.47 7.92
C LYS A 8 13.80 -12.04 7.61
N ILE A 9 12.62 -11.89 7.01
CA ILE A 9 12.08 -10.56 6.69
C ILE A 9 11.84 -9.75 7.96
N LYS A 10 11.31 -10.35 9.03
CA LYS A 10 11.14 -9.67 10.32
C LYS A 10 12.47 -9.20 10.91
N GLN A 11 13.52 -9.99 10.77
CA GLN A 11 14.87 -9.59 11.21
C GLN A 11 15.40 -8.43 10.37
N GLU A 12 15.27 -8.50 9.04
CA GLU A 12 15.68 -7.42 8.15
C GLU A 12 14.93 -6.10 8.41
N ILE A 13 13.63 -6.17 8.75
CA ILE A 13 12.86 -4.99 9.19
C ILE A 13 13.45 -4.40 10.48
N GLN A 14 13.75 -5.24 11.47
CA GLN A 14 14.34 -4.80 12.73
C GLN A 14 15.70 -4.13 12.50
N ASP A 15 16.56 -4.75 11.69
CA ASP A 15 17.90 -4.24 11.38
C ASP A 15 17.82 -2.89 10.65
N SER A 16 16.95 -2.78 9.63
CA SER A 16 16.75 -1.52 8.90
C SER A 16 16.19 -0.40 9.80
N CYS A 17 15.24 -0.73 10.67
CA CYS A 17 14.71 0.24 11.64
C CYS A 17 15.78 0.70 12.63
N ALA A 18 16.65 -0.22 13.09
CA ALA A 18 17.73 0.10 14.02
C ALA A 18 18.73 1.09 13.42
N LEU A 19 19.04 0.97 12.12
CA LEU A 19 19.95 1.90 11.41
C LEU A 19 19.49 3.36 11.45
N VAL A 20 18.19 3.58 11.46
CA VAL A 20 17.58 4.92 11.43
C VAL A 20 16.81 5.28 12.70
N HIS A 21 17.05 4.54 13.79
CA HIS A 21 16.47 4.77 15.12
C HIS A 21 14.92 4.80 15.13
N ARG A 22 14.29 3.91 14.34
CA ARG A 22 12.82 3.74 14.30
C ARG A 22 12.38 2.52 15.11
N ASP A 23 11.16 2.57 15.65
CA ASP A 23 10.52 1.39 16.23
C ASP A 23 10.01 0.48 15.08
N PRO A 24 10.41 -0.82 15.03
CA PRO A 24 9.87 -1.77 14.03
C PRO A 24 8.35 -1.88 14.04
N LYS A 25 7.67 -1.53 15.13
CA LYS A 25 6.21 -1.50 15.23
C LYS A 25 5.55 -0.44 14.35
N GLU A 26 6.30 0.57 13.91
CA GLU A 26 5.82 1.58 12.96
C GLU A 26 5.72 1.05 11.53
N VAL A 27 6.28 -0.14 11.26
CA VAL A 27 6.31 -0.75 9.93
C VAL A 27 5.32 -1.91 9.86
N THR A 28 4.33 -1.76 9.00
CA THR A 28 3.37 -2.81 8.68
C THR A 28 3.88 -3.65 7.52
N LEU A 29 4.13 -4.93 7.77
CA LEU A 29 4.44 -5.91 6.74
C LEU A 29 3.15 -6.38 6.06
N VAL A 30 3.01 -6.11 4.78
CA VAL A 30 1.90 -6.57 3.94
C VAL A 30 2.38 -7.71 3.05
N ALA A 31 1.82 -8.90 3.25
CA ALA A 31 2.11 -10.07 2.45
C ALA A 31 1.39 -9.99 1.09
N VAL A 32 2.15 -9.89 0.02
CA VAL A 32 1.62 -9.90 -1.35
C VAL A 32 1.45 -11.34 -1.80
N THR A 33 0.20 -11.80 -1.90
CA THR A 33 -0.14 -13.21 -2.15
C THR A 33 -0.50 -13.53 -3.60
N LYS A 34 -0.26 -12.59 -4.52
CA LYS A 34 -0.65 -12.70 -5.95
C LYS A 34 -0.08 -13.92 -6.70
N SER A 35 1.03 -14.48 -6.21
CA SER A 35 1.75 -15.59 -6.85
C SER A 35 1.58 -16.92 -6.12
N VAL A 36 0.74 -16.98 -5.09
CA VAL A 36 0.50 -18.18 -4.29
C VAL A 36 -0.98 -18.54 -4.21
N GLU A 37 -1.24 -19.78 -3.94
CA GLU A 37 -2.59 -20.29 -3.72
C GLU A 37 -3.06 -20.01 -2.28
N SER A 38 -4.37 -20.15 -2.04
CA SER A 38 -4.99 -19.84 -0.73
C SER A 38 -4.37 -20.62 0.42
N ALA A 39 -3.97 -21.89 0.21
CA ALA A 39 -3.31 -22.70 1.24
C ALA A 39 -1.99 -22.09 1.75
N GLN A 40 -1.18 -21.53 0.86
CA GLN A 40 0.07 -20.88 1.23
C GLN A 40 -0.19 -19.52 1.91
N ALA A 41 -1.24 -18.81 1.47
CA ALA A 41 -1.68 -17.58 2.16
C ALA A 41 -2.17 -17.90 3.59
N GLU A 42 -2.85 -19.03 3.78
CA GLU A 42 -3.26 -19.50 5.10
C GLU A 42 -2.07 -19.79 6.03
N GLU A 43 -0.99 -20.39 5.51
CA GLU A 43 0.24 -20.59 6.29
C GLU A 43 0.82 -19.27 6.80
N LEU A 44 0.81 -18.21 5.98
CA LEU A 44 1.26 -16.88 6.37
C LEU A 44 0.39 -16.29 7.49
N VAL A 45 -0.93 -16.43 7.36
CA VAL A 45 -1.90 -15.95 8.37
C VAL A 45 -1.70 -16.69 9.69
N ARG A 46 -1.56 -18.02 9.66
CA ARG A 46 -1.27 -18.83 10.84
C ARG A 46 0.08 -18.50 11.49
N ALA A 47 1.04 -18.01 10.69
CA ALA A 47 2.32 -17.48 11.20
C ALA A 47 2.24 -16.03 11.74
N GLY A 48 1.03 -15.45 11.78
CA GLY A 48 0.77 -14.14 12.38
C GLY A 48 0.84 -12.96 11.42
N VAL A 49 0.81 -13.19 10.08
CA VAL A 49 0.73 -12.10 9.10
C VAL A 49 -0.73 -11.78 8.81
N MET A 50 -1.22 -10.68 9.35
CA MET A 50 -2.64 -10.29 9.26
C MET A 50 -2.93 -9.29 8.14
N ASN A 51 -1.93 -8.83 7.39
CA ASN A 51 -2.11 -7.92 6.26
C ASN A 51 -1.79 -8.66 4.97
N CYS A 52 -2.81 -8.91 4.14
CA CYS A 52 -2.70 -9.65 2.88
C CYS A 52 -3.09 -8.76 1.69
N ALA A 53 -2.31 -8.81 0.62
CA ALA A 53 -2.52 -7.98 -0.55
C ALA A 53 -2.63 -8.78 -1.84
N GLU A 54 -3.53 -8.32 -2.68
CA GLU A 54 -3.71 -8.80 -4.05
C GLU A 54 -3.72 -7.64 -5.04
N ASN A 55 -3.30 -7.92 -6.27
CA ASN A 55 -3.34 -6.94 -7.35
C ASN A 55 -4.57 -7.12 -8.27
N ARG A 56 -5.38 -8.17 -8.08
CA ARG A 56 -6.55 -8.48 -8.89
C ARG A 56 -7.78 -8.70 -8.00
N VAL A 57 -8.88 -8.08 -8.41
CA VAL A 57 -10.18 -8.14 -7.70
C VAL A 57 -10.69 -9.58 -7.55
N ASP A 58 -10.65 -10.37 -8.64
CA ASP A 58 -11.10 -11.75 -8.65
C ASP A 58 -10.30 -12.63 -7.68
N LYS A 59 -8.97 -12.47 -7.67
CA LYS A 59 -8.10 -13.24 -6.79
C LYS A 59 -8.22 -12.84 -5.33
N LEU A 60 -8.45 -11.56 -5.05
CA LEU A 60 -8.70 -11.11 -3.68
C LEU A 60 -9.99 -11.72 -3.13
N LEU A 61 -11.08 -11.67 -3.90
CA LEU A 61 -12.37 -12.21 -3.48
C LEU A 61 -12.31 -13.73 -3.27
N GLU A 62 -11.65 -14.46 -4.17
CA GLU A 62 -11.41 -15.89 -4.04
C GLU A 62 -10.70 -16.22 -2.72
N LYS A 63 -9.54 -15.60 -2.47
CA LYS A 63 -8.78 -15.83 -1.24
C LYS A 63 -9.50 -15.40 0.03
N LYS A 64 -10.20 -14.29 -0.03
CA LYS A 64 -11.01 -13.85 1.12
C LYS A 64 -12.11 -14.86 1.46
N GLN A 65 -12.70 -15.50 0.45
CA GLN A 65 -13.67 -16.58 0.65
C GLN A 65 -13.01 -17.84 1.22
N ASP A 66 -11.85 -18.23 0.69
CA ASP A 66 -11.12 -19.42 1.15
C ASP A 66 -10.60 -19.26 2.59
N LEU A 67 -10.29 -18.02 2.99
CA LEU A 67 -9.77 -17.67 4.31
C LEU A 67 -10.83 -17.05 5.24
N PHE A 68 -12.11 -17.42 5.06
CA PHE A 68 -13.23 -16.87 5.83
C PHE A 68 -13.13 -17.14 7.35
N ASP A 69 -12.41 -18.19 7.73
CA ASP A 69 -12.15 -18.55 9.13
C ASP A 69 -11.19 -17.57 9.86
N PHE A 70 -10.59 -16.63 9.12
CA PHE A 70 -9.67 -15.62 9.65
C PHE A 70 -10.22 -14.20 9.44
N PRO A 71 -11.27 -13.80 10.14
CA PRO A 71 -11.93 -12.50 9.95
C PRO A 71 -11.07 -11.29 10.32
N GLU A 72 -9.97 -11.49 11.03
CA GLU A 72 -9.01 -10.47 11.43
C GLU A 72 -8.07 -10.03 10.31
N ILE A 73 -8.02 -10.75 9.18
CA ILE A 73 -7.20 -10.37 8.03
C ILE A 73 -7.61 -8.99 7.52
N LYS A 74 -6.62 -8.12 7.38
CA LYS A 74 -6.75 -6.85 6.65
C LYS A 74 -6.42 -7.06 5.19
N TRP A 75 -7.39 -6.81 4.33
CA TRP A 75 -7.25 -7.00 2.89
C TRP A 75 -6.86 -5.72 2.19
N HIS A 76 -5.78 -5.80 1.41
CA HIS A 76 -5.23 -4.70 0.65
C HIS A 76 -5.37 -4.97 -0.85
N LEU A 77 -6.00 -4.05 -1.59
CA LEU A 77 -5.93 -4.05 -3.04
C LEU A 77 -4.80 -3.11 -3.48
N ILE A 78 -3.77 -3.68 -4.11
CA ILE A 78 -2.56 -2.95 -4.52
C ILE A 78 -2.46 -2.74 -6.04
N GLY A 79 -3.36 -3.31 -6.82
CA GLY A 79 -3.39 -3.15 -8.27
C GLY A 79 -4.41 -2.12 -8.74
N ASN A 80 -4.30 -1.75 -10.02
CA ASN A 80 -5.23 -0.81 -10.63
C ASN A 80 -6.67 -1.32 -10.59
N LEU A 81 -7.58 -0.45 -10.24
CA LEU A 81 -9.00 -0.75 -10.11
C LEU A 81 -9.81 -0.11 -11.25
N GLN A 82 -10.34 -0.95 -12.13
CA GLN A 82 -11.26 -0.48 -13.17
C GLN A 82 -12.61 -0.09 -12.55
N ARG A 83 -13.17 1.06 -12.93
CA ARG A 83 -14.44 1.57 -12.40
C ARG A 83 -15.58 0.54 -12.39
N ARG A 84 -15.70 -0.29 -13.44
CA ARG A 84 -16.72 -1.36 -13.52
C ARG A 84 -16.61 -2.43 -12.43
N LYS A 85 -15.39 -2.60 -11.85
CA LYS A 85 -15.12 -3.58 -10.79
C LYS A 85 -15.24 -2.99 -9.39
N VAL A 86 -15.35 -1.67 -9.25
CA VAL A 86 -15.45 -0.97 -7.94
C VAL A 86 -16.52 -1.59 -7.07
N LYS A 87 -17.74 -1.77 -7.61
CA LYS A 87 -18.87 -2.35 -6.88
C LYS A 87 -18.67 -3.75 -6.30
N LEU A 88 -17.68 -4.49 -6.81
CA LEU A 88 -17.39 -5.86 -6.38
C LEU A 88 -16.44 -5.91 -5.19
N ILE A 89 -15.64 -4.86 -4.97
CA ILE A 89 -14.47 -4.96 -4.11
C ILE A 89 -14.40 -3.93 -2.99
N VAL A 90 -14.96 -2.71 -3.17
CA VAL A 90 -14.67 -1.61 -2.25
C VAL A 90 -15.15 -1.82 -0.82
N ASN A 91 -16.22 -2.62 -0.62
CA ASN A 91 -16.71 -2.97 0.72
C ASN A 91 -16.05 -4.23 1.28
N GLU A 92 -15.21 -4.89 0.50
CA GLU A 92 -14.52 -6.14 0.84
C GLU A 92 -13.07 -5.94 1.29
N ILE A 93 -12.54 -4.73 1.13
CA ILE A 93 -11.16 -4.39 1.46
C ILE A 93 -11.07 -3.37 2.61
N ASP A 94 -9.91 -3.36 3.26
CA ASP A 94 -9.56 -2.40 4.32
C ASP A 94 -8.70 -1.26 3.77
N TYR A 95 -7.86 -1.55 2.76
CA TYR A 95 -6.95 -0.58 2.14
C TYR A 95 -6.94 -0.68 0.62
N PHE A 96 -6.94 0.47 -0.04
CA PHE A 96 -6.72 0.59 -1.47
C PHE A 96 -5.48 1.44 -1.72
N HIS A 97 -4.48 0.90 -2.45
CA HIS A 97 -3.15 1.52 -2.60
C HIS A 97 -2.91 2.23 -3.93
N ALA A 98 -3.87 2.21 -4.86
CA ALA A 98 -3.67 2.69 -6.22
C ALA A 98 -4.71 3.76 -6.63
N LEU A 99 -5.05 4.68 -5.70
CA LEU A 99 -5.96 5.79 -6.01
C LEU A 99 -5.21 6.84 -6.82
N ASP A 100 -5.63 7.05 -8.07
CA ASP A 100 -4.91 7.89 -9.04
C ASP A 100 -5.79 8.85 -9.86
N SER A 101 -7.11 8.85 -9.64
CA SER A 101 -8.00 9.74 -10.39
C SER A 101 -9.28 10.08 -9.64
N LEU A 102 -9.78 11.30 -9.86
CA LEU A 102 -11.04 11.76 -9.27
C LEU A 102 -12.22 10.92 -9.74
N ARG A 103 -12.24 10.53 -11.01
CA ARG A 103 -13.30 9.67 -11.56
C ARG A 103 -13.41 8.31 -10.88
N LEU A 104 -12.26 7.75 -10.49
CA LEU A 104 -12.21 6.51 -9.71
C LEU A 104 -12.67 6.77 -8.28
N ALA A 105 -12.21 7.84 -7.64
CA ALA A 105 -12.62 8.23 -6.29
C ALA A 105 -14.14 8.46 -6.18
N GLU A 106 -14.74 9.15 -7.14
CA GLU A 106 -16.18 9.36 -7.19
C GLU A 106 -16.98 8.05 -7.32
N GLU A 107 -16.52 7.11 -8.14
CA GLU A 107 -17.18 5.79 -8.26
C GLU A 107 -16.99 4.98 -6.97
N ILE A 108 -15.83 5.03 -6.33
CA ILE A 108 -15.58 4.42 -5.02
C ILE A 108 -16.53 5.04 -3.98
N GLN A 109 -16.55 6.36 -3.84
CA GLN A 109 -17.43 7.10 -2.92
C GLN A 109 -18.88 6.69 -3.06
N LYS A 110 -19.37 6.55 -4.31
CA LYS A 110 -20.74 6.16 -4.62
C LYS A 110 -21.10 4.76 -4.12
N ARG A 111 -20.14 3.83 -4.08
CA ARG A 111 -20.34 2.42 -3.75
C ARG A 111 -20.00 2.07 -2.30
N LEU A 112 -19.23 2.90 -1.63
CA LEU A 112 -18.83 2.64 -0.24
C LEU A 112 -20.03 2.68 0.72
N GLU A 113 -20.10 1.68 1.58
CA GLU A 113 -21.03 1.62 2.72
C GLU A 113 -20.37 2.12 4.01
N LYS A 114 -19.03 2.01 4.10
CA LYS A 114 -18.20 2.47 5.22
C LYS A 114 -17.00 3.27 4.71
N GLU A 115 -16.26 3.90 5.61
CA GLU A 115 -14.99 4.58 5.26
C GLU A 115 -13.96 3.57 4.76
N LEU A 116 -13.21 3.95 3.71
CA LEU A 116 -12.13 3.17 3.13
C LEU A 116 -10.82 3.95 3.24
N SER A 117 -9.79 3.31 3.79
CA SER A 117 -8.42 3.82 3.81
C SER A 117 -7.78 3.70 2.43
N CYS A 118 -7.36 4.84 1.86
CA CYS A 118 -6.74 4.89 0.54
C CYS A 118 -5.35 5.52 0.60
N PHE A 119 -4.44 4.97 -0.20
CA PHE A 119 -3.19 5.62 -0.56
C PHE A 119 -3.33 6.21 -1.97
N ILE A 120 -2.86 7.43 -2.15
CA ILE A 120 -2.73 8.03 -3.48
C ILE A 120 -1.45 7.50 -4.10
N GLU A 121 -1.57 6.91 -5.29
CA GLU A 121 -0.43 6.47 -6.08
C GLU A 121 0.20 7.67 -6.80
N VAL A 122 1.48 7.90 -6.52
CA VAL A 122 2.26 9.01 -7.08
C VAL A 122 3.38 8.46 -7.95
N ASN A 123 3.44 8.88 -9.21
CA ASN A 123 4.53 8.57 -10.11
C ASN A 123 5.71 9.52 -9.89
N VAL A 124 6.51 9.23 -8.86
CA VAL A 124 7.66 10.06 -8.49
C VAL A 124 8.79 9.99 -9.51
N SER A 125 8.98 8.81 -10.14
CA SER A 125 10.06 8.62 -11.12
C SER A 125 9.82 9.31 -12.47
N GLY A 126 8.57 9.67 -12.77
CA GLY A 126 8.18 10.31 -14.03
C GLY A 126 8.21 9.38 -15.26
N GLU A 127 8.27 8.06 -15.06
CA GLU A 127 8.24 7.09 -16.16
C GLU A 127 6.82 7.03 -16.76
N GLU A 128 6.70 7.25 -18.05
CA GLU A 128 5.40 7.23 -18.78
C GLU A 128 4.68 5.86 -18.68
N SER A 129 5.43 4.78 -18.48
CA SER A 129 4.90 3.43 -18.35
C SER A 129 4.27 3.13 -16.98
N LYS A 130 4.45 4.01 -16.00
CA LYS A 130 3.94 3.85 -14.64
C LYS A 130 2.61 4.57 -14.43
N HIS A 131 1.81 4.00 -13.54
CA HIS A 131 0.58 4.59 -13.05
C HIS A 131 0.87 5.62 -11.94
N GLY A 132 -0.18 6.30 -11.53
CA GLY A 132 -0.12 7.31 -10.48
C GLY A 132 -0.17 8.73 -11.04
N ILE A 133 -0.52 9.67 -10.17
CA ILE A 133 -0.51 11.10 -10.50
C ILE A 133 0.91 11.65 -10.44
N SER A 134 1.17 12.75 -11.14
CA SER A 134 2.45 13.44 -11.01
C SER A 134 2.55 14.17 -9.66
N PRO A 135 3.77 14.42 -9.14
CA PRO A 135 3.97 15.20 -7.93
C PRO A 135 3.27 16.57 -7.93
N ASP A 136 3.25 17.26 -9.07
CA ASP A 136 2.63 18.58 -9.22
C ASP A 136 1.09 18.54 -9.12
N GLU A 137 0.48 17.42 -9.47
CA GLU A 137 -0.96 17.21 -9.38
C GLU A 137 -1.44 16.80 -7.98
N LEU A 138 -0.52 16.46 -7.07
CA LEU A 138 -0.88 15.85 -5.77
C LEU A 138 -1.79 16.76 -4.92
N LEU A 139 -1.39 17.99 -4.66
CA LEU A 139 -2.19 18.89 -3.81
C LEU A 139 -3.57 19.22 -4.41
N PRO A 140 -3.68 19.61 -5.69
CA PRO A 140 -4.99 19.79 -6.33
C PRO A 140 -5.86 18.53 -6.27
N PHE A 141 -5.25 17.35 -6.43
CA PHE A 141 -5.97 16.09 -6.36
C PHE A 141 -6.49 15.83 -4.94
N VAL A 142 -5.65 15.98 -3.90
CA VAL A 142 -6.07 15.83 -2.49
C VAL A 142 -7.21 16.81 -2.16
N GLU A 143 -7.13 18.05 -2.59
CA GLU A 143 -8.19 19.05 -2.39
C GLU A 143 -9.52 18.61 -3.06
N SER A 144 -9.45 18.06 -4.26
CA SER A 144 -10.63 17.58 -4.97
C SER A 144 -11.31 16.40 -4.28
N LEU A 145 -10.58 15.62 -3.48
CA LEU A 145 -11.12 14.48 -2.72
C LEU A 145 -11.94 14.87 -1.50
N ALA A 146 -11.97 16.14 -1.11
CA ALA A 146 -12.76 16.63 0.03
C ALA A 146 -14.27 16.31 -0.08
N ALA A 147 -14.79 16.20 -1.31
CA ALA A 147 -16.18 15.80 -1.57
C ALA A 147 -16.43 14.28 -1.38
N CYS A 148 -15.38 13.47 -1.34
CA CYS A 148 -15.45 12.03 -1.18
C CYS A 148 -15.35 11.63 0.30
N THR A 149 -16.40 11.90 1.07
CA THR A 149 -16.43 11.85 2.54
C THR A 149 -16.19 10.45 3.15
N LYS A 150 -16.33 9.38 2.34
CA LYS A 150 -16.05 7.99 2.77
C LYS A 150 -14.65 7.52 2.36
N ILE A 151 -13.89 8.34 1.65
CA ILE A 151 -12.49 8.07 1.32
C ILE A 151 -11.62 8.76 2.35
N LYS A 152 -10.78 7.98 3.04
CA LYS A 152 -9.74 8.50 3.93
C LYS A 152 -8.39 8.36 3.26
N VAL A 153 -7.77 9.46 2.90
CA VAL A 153 -6.39 9.44 2.38
C VAL A 153 -5.43 9.28 3.55
N VAL A 154 -5.06 8.04 3.83
CA VAL A 154 -4.17 7.72 4.96
C VAL A 154 -2.70 7.96 4.63
N GLY A 155 -2.33 7.97 3.34
CA GLY A 155 -0.95 8.16 2.93
C GLY A 155 -0.76 8.19 1.42
N LEU A 156 0.50 8.15 1.02
CA LEU A 156 0.94 8.09 -0.37
C LEU A 156 1.60 6.76 -0.69
N MET A 157 1.54 6.33 -1.94
CA MET A 157 2.19 5.12 -2.43
C MET A 157 3.04 5.43 -3.66
N THR A 158 4.18 4.76 -3.78
CA THR A 158 4.97 4.73 -5.01
C THR A 158 5.74 3.42 -5.15
N MET A 159 6.18 3.14 -6.36
CA MET A 159 7.10 2.06 -6.68
C MET A 159 8.36 2.63 -7.33
N ALA A 160 9.53 2.20 -6.84
CA ALA A 160 10.80 2.54 -7.47
C ALA A 160 10.95 1.86 -8.84
N PRO A 161 11.77 2.41 -9.77
CA PRO A 161 12.09 1.74 -11.02
C PRO A 161 12.80 0.40 -10.78
N LYS A 162 12.51 -0.62 -11.59
CA LYS A 162 13.05 -1.98 -11.41
C LYS A 162 14.57 -2.06 -11.45
N GLU A 163 15.20 -1.23 -12.29
CA GLU A 163 16.64 -1.23 -12.54
C GLU A 163 17.31 0.00 -11.93
N ALA A 164 16.68 0.62 -10.92
CA ALA A 164 17.24 1.78 -10.25
C ALA A 164 18.42 1.38 -9.33
N SER A 165 19.42 2.25 -9.26
CA SER A 165 20.45 2.16 -8.24
C SER A 165 19.88 2.49 -6.85
N ASP A 166 20.56 2.08 -5.79
CA ASP A 166 20.17 2.40 -4.42
C ASP A 166 19.99 3.91 -4.21
N GLU A 167 20.88 4.73 -4.78
CA GLU A 167 20.77 6.19 -4.74
C GLU A 167 19.48 6.71 -5.40
N GLN A 168 19.10 6.12 -6.54
CA GLN A 168 17.86 6.49 -7.22
C GLN A 168 16.64 6.05 -6.42
N ILE A 169 16.70 4.87 -5.77
CA ILE A 169 15.63 4.37 -4.91
C ILE A 169 15.46 5.28 -3.69
N HIS A 170 16.56 5.64 -3.01
CA HIS A 170 16.56 6.63 -1.92
C HIS A 170 15.89 7.94 -2.34
N LYS A 171 16.26 8.46 -3.51
CA LYS A 171 15.69 9.69 -4.04
C LYS A 171 14.17 9.57 -4.27
N VAL A 172 13.70 8.47 -4.87
CA VAL A 172 12.26 8.25 -5.12
C VAL A 172 11.49 8.19 -3.81
N PHE A 173 11.95 7.41 -2.84
CA PHE A 173 11.26 7.24 -1.57
C PHE A 173 11.36 8.50 -0.68
N GLY A 174 12.51 9.17 -0.67
CA GLY A 174 12.68 10.45 0.02
C GLY A 174 11.76 11.53 -0.54
N THR A 175 11.63 11.61 -1.86
CA THR A 175 10.68 12.55 -2.49
C THR A 175 9.23 12.23 -2.11
N LEU A 176 8.83 10.95 -2.07
CA LEU A 176 7.48 10.60 -1.62
C LEU A 176 7.22 11.02 -0.17
N LYS A 177 8.23 10.88 0.70
CA LYS A 177 8.16 11.36 2.09
C LYS A 177 7.94 12.86 2.17
N GLU A 178 8.70 13.65 1.40
CA GLU A 178 8.53 15.10 1.34
C GLU A 178 7.12 15.49 0.87
N LEU A 179 6.59 14.80 -0.14
CA LEU A 179 5.23 15.01 -0.63
C LEU A 179 4.17 14.64 0.43
N ARG A 180 4.37 13.55 1.17
CA ARG A 180 3.51 13.17 2.29
C ARG A 180 3.49 14.25 3.36
N ASP A 181 4.67 14.74 3.75
CA ASP A 181 4.82 15.79 4.76
C ASP A 181 4.14 17.08 4.32
N LEU A 182 4.22 17.42 3.03
CA LEU A 182 3.52 18.55 2.43
C LEU A 182 2.00 18.43 2.55
N VAL A 183 1.43 17.27 2.25
CA VAL A 183 -0.02 17.03 2.39
C VAL A 183 -0.42 17.05 3.86
N GLN A 184 0.34 16.37 4.72
CA GLN A 184 0.07 16.29 6.16
C GLN A 184 0.04 17.67 6.81
N ALA A 185 0.96 18.57 6.42
CA ALA A 185 1.05 19.94 6.93
C ALA A 185 -0.19 20.79 6.59
N LYS A 186 -0.99 20.40 5.59
CA LYS A 186 -2.24 21.10 5.27
C LYS A 186 -3.36 20.84 6.29
N GLY A 187 -3.28 19.76 7.07
CA GLY A 187 -4.24 19.45 8.11
C GLY A 187 -5.65 19.10 7.61
N TYR A 188 -5.77 18.55 6.40
CA TYR A 188 -7.07 18.14 5.84
C TYR A 188 -7.68 16.99 6.64
N ALA A 189 -8.92 17.12 7.09
CA ALA A 189 -9.62 16.10 7.87
C ALA A 189 -9.79 14.77 7.10
N HIS A 190 -10.03 14.83 5.76
CA HIS A 190 -10.17 13.67 4.89
C HIS A 190 -8.82 13.08 4.46
N ALA A 191 -7.71 13.80 4.67
CA ALA A 191 -6.38 13.39 4.25
C ALA A 191 -5.35 13.65 5.36
N PRO A 192 -5.37 12.87 6.47
CA PRO A 192 -4.35 12.96 7.51
C PRO A 192 -2.95 12.61 6.98
N CYS A 193 -2.87 11.77 5.97
CA CYS A 193 -1.68 11.46 5.17
C CYS A 193 -0.43 11.21 6.02
N SER A 194 -0.54 10.31 7.01
CA SER A 194 0.56 9.96 7.91
C SER A 194 1.41 8.82 7.39
N GLU A 195 0.87 8.01 6.47
CA GLU A 195 1.44 6.75 6.06
C GLU A 195 2.19 6.84 4.72
N LEU A 196 3.15 5.93 4.54
CA LEU A 196 3.88 5.72 3.28
C LEU A 196 3.87 4.25 2.91
N SER A 197 3.22 3.92 1.80
CA SER A 197 3.23 2.59 1.19
C SER A 197 4.28 2.56 0.08
N MET A 198 5.45 2.06 0.40
CA MET A 198 6.59 1.98 -0.53
C MET A 198 7.56 0.91 -0.08
N GLY A 199 8.31 0.35 -1.02
CA GLY A 199 9.22 -0.76 -0.79
C GLY A 199 8.57 -2.13 -1.06
N MET A 200 9.27 -2.90 -1.86
CA MET A 200 8.96 -4.29 -2.21
C MET A 200 10.09 -5.22 -1.75
N SER A 201 10.02 -6.50 -2.06
CA SER A 201 10.99 -7.53 -1.62
C SER A 201 12.46 -7.18 -1.85
N GLN A 202 12.77 -6.33 -2.83
CA GLN A 202 14.15 -6.00 -3.19
C GLN A 202 14.65 -4.66 -2.64
N ASP A 203 13.74 -3.78 -2.21
CA ASP A 203 14.07 -2.40 -1.84
C ASP A 203 13.38 -1.90 -0.54
N PHE A 204 12.70 -2.79 0.18
CA PHE A 204 11.98 -2.40 1.40
C PHE A 204 12.92 -1.92 2.53
N GLN A 205 14.18 -2.35 2.55
CA GLN A 205 15.16 -1.88 3.52
C GLN A 205 15.41 -0.38 3.33
N ILE A 206 15.68 0.04 2.09
CA ILE A 206 15.81 1.46 1.73
C ILE A 206 14.50 2.23 2.02
N ALA A 207 13.36 1.61 1.70
CA ALA A 207 12.07 2.23 1.99
C ALA A 207 11.87 2.50 3.50
N ILE A 208 12.29 1.57 4.36
CA ILE A 208 12.25 1.75 5.82
C ILE A 208 13.17 2.89 6.25
N GLU A 209 14.37 2.98 5.70
CA GLU A 209 15.31 4.07 5.97
C GLU A 209 14.72 5.44 5.59
N GLU A 210 13.95 5.50 4.50
CA GLU A 210 13.26 6.70 4.04
C GLU A 210 11.90 6.93 4.71
N GLY A 211 11.47 6.08 5.63
CA GLY A 211 10.28 6.31 6.44
C GLY A 211 9.03 5.53 6.04
N ALA A 212 9.13 4.47 5.24
CA ALA A 212 7.99 3.60 4.93
C ALA A 212 7.29 3.12 6.19
N THR A 213 5.95 3.13 6.17
CA THR A 213 5.10 2.58 7.23
C THR A 213 4.37 1.31 6.77
N PHE A 214 4.22 1.13 5.47
CA PHE A 214 3.73 -0.09 4.83
C PHE A 214 4.74 -0.57 3.81
N ILE A 215 5.20 -1.81 3.95
CA ILE A 215 6.09 -2.48 2.99
C ILE A 215 5.40 -3.70 2.40
N LEU A 216 5.63 -3.95 1.11
CA LEU A 216 4.97 -5.01 0.34
C LEU A 216 5.97 -6.12 0.05
N SER A 217 5.80 -7.30 0.62
CA SER A 217 6.74 -8.40 0.41
C SER A 217 6.05 -9.66 -0.13
N LEU A 218 6.72 -10.27 -1.10
CA LEU A 218 6.44 -11.62 -1.59
C LEU A 218 7.14 -12.64 -0.67
N ILE A 219 6.61 -12.85 0.53
CA ILE A 219 7.26 -13.62 1.61
C ILE A 219 7.59 -15.07 1.23
N HIS A 220 6.92 -15.59 0.22
CA HIS A 220 7.07 -16.97 -0.24
C HIS A 220 8.26 -17.21 -1.18
N ILE A 221 8.96 -16.18 -1.60
CA ILE A 221 10.12 -16.26 -2.52
C ILE A 221 11.41 -16.33 -1.73
#